data_899d6220bf158fa631243426904e2a7e
#
_entry.id   899d6220bf158fa631243426904e2a7e
#
_cell.length_a   1.000
_cell.length_b   1.000
_cell.length_c   1.000
_cell.angle_alpha   90.00
_cell.angle_beta   90.00
_cell.angle_gamma   90.00
#
_symmetry.space_group_name_H-M   'P 1'
#
loop_
_entity.id
_entity.type
_entity.pdbx_description
1 polymer ?
#
loop_
_entity_poly.entity_id
_entity_poly.type
_entity_poly.pdbx_seq_one_letter_code
_entity_poly.pdbx_strand_id
1 'polypeptide(L)'
;MSDLSVEMPKLEINNPGDFPSPLISYIKNDPTFKELLDSNNYKELYSYVSNSSTVTGQLTHLLYSLGFDPLKELTFVPRNFLSSQHYPPTYVTIPDNIEYLDVNSFAISDLTTISLPANLRYIDRFAFYYTPHLQSIEFRGTKEQWKKVRKIPDWISGASITNVKNIICKDGKVKL
;
A
#
# COMPACT_ATOMS: atom_id res chain seq x y z
N MET A 1 -4.42 -21.75 10.07
CA MET A 1 -4.33 -20.90 8.86
C MET A 1 -3.02 -20.16 8.95
N SER A 2 -2.09 -20.48 8.08
CA SER A 2 -0.77 -19.87 8.04
C SER A 2 -0.92 -18.37 7.74
N ASP A 3 -0.38 -17.56 8.62
CA ASP A 3 -0.22 -16.12 8.47
C ASP A 3 0.68 -15.89 7.23
N LEU A 4 0.05 -15.66 6.07
CA LEU A 4 0.76 -15.25 4.87
C LEU A 4 1.01 -13.74 4.98
N SER A 5 1.83 -13.35 5.98
CA SER A 5 2.49 -12.07 5.96
C SER A 5 3.33 -12.03 4.68
N VAL A 6 3.05 -11.10 3.80
CA VAL A 6 3.87 -10.88 2.62
C VAL A 6 5.26 -10.52 3.11
N GLU A 7 6.19 -11.48 3.07
CA GLU A 7 7.60 -11.17 3.19
C GLU A 7 7.99 -10.42 1.91
N MET A 8 7.99 -9.11 1.99
CA MET A 8 8.65 -8.31 0.97
C MET A 8 10.13 -8.72 0.92
N PRO A 9 10.70 -8.92 -0.26
CA PRO A 9 12.12 -9.26 -0.35
C PRO A 9 12.92 -8.19 0.39
N LYS A 10 13.70 -8.60 1.38
CA LYS A 10 14.62 -7.72 2.10
C LYS A 10 15.58 -7.15 1.06
N LEU A 11 15.51 -5.85 0.85
CA LEU A 11 16.58 -5.16 0.14
C LEU A 11 17.83 -5.26 1.02
N GLU A 12 18.80 -6.06 0.63
CA GLU A 12 20.11 -6.03 1.25
C GLU A 12 20.80 -4.74 0.84
N ILE A 13 20.74 -3.75 1.71
CA ILE A 13 21.46 -2.50 1.51
C ILE A 13 22.92 -2.72 1.93
N ASN A 14 23.68 -3.33 1.04
CA ASN A 14 25.11 -3.48 1.23
C ASN A 14 25.90 -2.22 0.80
N ASN A 15 25.26 -1.26 0.14
CA ASN A 15 25.89 -0.04 -0.33
C ASN A 15 24.86 1.08 -0.52
N PRO A 16 25.11 2.32 0.01
CA PRO A 16 24.24 3.47 -0.26
C PRO A 16 24.11 3.83 -1.75
N GLY A 17 24.93 3.23 -2.62
CA GLY A 17 24.87 3.40 -4.07
C GLY A 17 23.77 2.61 -4.76
N ASP A 18 23.16 1.62 -4.09
CA ASP A 18 22.16 0.73 -4.69
C ASP A 18 20.73 1.32 -4.69
N PHE A 19 20.53 2.49 -4.07
CA PHE A 19 19.27 3.19 -4.12
C PHE A 19 19.09 3.97 -5.42
N PRO A 20 17.92 3.93 -6.02
CA PRO A 20 17.59 4.79 -7.13
C PRO A 20 17.77 6.27 -6.78
N SER A 21 18.25 7.03 -7.73
CA SER A 21 18.72 8.40 -7.62
C SER A 21 17.84 9.39 -6.79
N PRO A 22 16.48 9.38 -6.88
CA PRO A 22 15.68 10.35 -6.12
C PRO A 22 15.77 10.18 -4.60
N LEU A 23 15.69 8.95 -4.08
CA LEU A 23 15.74 8.70 -2.62
C LEU A 23 17.13 9.03 -2.05
N ILE A 24 18.19 8.74 -2.80
CA ILE A 24 19.57 9.11 -2.42
C ILE A 24 19.71 10.63 -2.24
N SER A 25 19.07 11.41 -3.12
CA SER A 25 19.09 12.86 -3.01
C SER A 25 18.49 13.34 -1.68
N TYR A 26 17.35 12.77 -1.25
CA TYR A 26 16.75 13.08 0.04
C TYR A 26 17.67 12.68 1.21
N ILE A 27 18.20 11.46 1.20
CA ILE A 27 19.06 10.96 2.27
C ILE A 27 20.31 11.82 2.43
N LYS A 28 20.94 12.24 1.32
CA LYS A 28 22.20 12.99 1.34
C LYS A 28 22.05 14.49 1.57
N ASN A 29 20.99 15.08 1.04
CA ASN A 29 20.91 16.53 0.87
C ASN A 29 19.75 17.17 1.62
N ASP A 30 18.84 16.39 2.20
CA ASP A 30 17.65 16.91 2.86
C ASP A 30 17.74 16.68 4.39
N PRO A 31 18.04 17.73 5.17
CA PRO A 31 18.16 17.61 6.61
C PRO A 31 16.84 17.24 7.30
N THR A 32 15.70 17.68 6.77
CA THR A 32 14.38 17.35 7.33
C THR A 32 14.07 15.87 7.14
N PHE A 33 14.33 15.33 5.95
CA PHE A 33 14.19 13.90 5.70
C PHE A 33 15.05 13.08 6.65
N LYS A 34 16.31 13.48 6.80
CA LYS A 34 17.26 12.80 7.69
C LYS A 34 16.82 12.84 9.15
N GLU A 35 16.37 13.99 9.65
CA GLU A 35 15.85 14.14 11.01
C GLU A 35 14.64 13.23 11.27
N LEU A 36 13.69 13.18 10.33
CA LEU A 36 12.50 12.33 10.43
C LEU A 36 12.87 10.84 10.41
N LEU A 37 13.83 10.45 9.58
CA LEU A 37 14.33 9.07 9.51
C LEU A 37 15.06 8.68 10.81
N ASP A 38 15.98 9.50 11.28
CA ASP A 38 16.79 9.23 12.47
C ASP A 38 15.94 9.22 13.76
N SER A 39 14.85 9.99 13.79
CA SER A 39 13.88 10.01 14.89
C SER A 39 12.82 8.92 14.84
N ASN A 40 12.83 8.06 13.82
CA ASN A 40 11.81 7.04 13.55
C ASN A 40 10.40 7.61 13.39
N ASN A 41 10.26 8.87 12.97
CA ASN A 41 8.97 9.49 12.72
C ASN A 41 8.45 9.17 11.32
N TYR A 42 8.20 7.89 11.08
CA TYR A 42 7.88 7.36 9.75
C TYR A 42 6.54 7.85 9.18
N LYS A 43 5.57 8.13 10.05
CA LYS A 43 4.29 8.71 9.61
C LYS A 43 4.50 10.07 8.95
N GLU A 44 5.27 10.95 9.60
CA GLU A 44 5.59 12.27 9.06
C GLU A 44 6.51 12.16 7.86
N LEU A 45 7.43 11.20 7.87
CA LEU A 45 8.32 10.93 6.74
C LEU A 45 7.53 10.55 5.46
N TYR A 46 6.52 9.69 5.57
CA TYR A 46 5.63 9.39 4.44
C TYR A 46 4.86 10.62 3.97
N SER A 47 4.35 11.42 4.89
CA SER A 47 3.68 12.68 4.58
C SER A 47 4.60 13.65 3.85
N TYR A 48 5.84 13.75 4.31
CA TYR A 48 6.86 14.64 3.75
C TYR A 48 7.21 14.29 2.29
N VAL A 49 7.34 13.01 1.96
CA VAL A 49 7.69 12.56 0.60
C VAL A 49 6.48 12.29 -0.29
N SER A 50 5.26 12.47 0.20
CA SER A 50 4.01 12.04 -0.46
C SER A 50 3.76 12.64 -1.86
N ASN A 51 4.43 13.74 -2.20
CA ASN A 51 4.31 14.39 -3.52
C ASN A 51 5.07 13.65 -4.63
N SER A 52 5.91 12.68 -4.29
CA SER A 52 6.68 11.89 -5.27
C SER A 52 6.34 10.41 -5.16
N SER A 53 5.63 9.86 -6.15
CA SER A 53 5.27 8.43 -6.18
C SER A 53 6.50 7.53 -6.15
N THR A 54 7.54 7.90 -6.89
CA THR A 54 8.79 7.15 -6.95
C THR A 54 9.49 7.12 -5.60
N VAL A 55 9.61 8.26 -4.94
CA VAL A 55 10.28 8.36 -3.62
C VAL A 55 9.50 7.61 -2.55
N THR A 56 8.17 7.66 -2.57
CA THR A 56 7.33 6.95 -1.59
C THR A 56 7.49 5.44 -1.69
N GLY A 57 7.49 4.89 -2.91
CA GLY A 57 7.73 3.46 -3.13
C GLY A 57 9.12 3.03 -2.67
N GLN A 58 10.15 3.80 -2.98
CA GLN A 58 11.54 3.56 -2.55
C GLN A 58 11.70 3.67 -1.03
N LEU A 59 11.03 4.64 -0.39
CA LEU A 59 11.00 4.77 1.06
C LEU A 59 10.41 3.54 1.73
N THR A 60 9.33 3.00 1.18
CA THR A 60 8.72 1.76 1.69
C THR A 60 9.72 0.62 1.70
N HIS A 61 10.46 0.43 0.61
CA HIS A 61 11.52 -0.59 0.55
C HIS A 61 12.64 -0.34 1.56
N LEU A 62 13.09 0.90 1.68
CA LEU A 62 14.10 1.28 2.66
C LEU A 62 13.64 0.92 4.08
N LEU A 63 12.43 1.30 4.46
CA LEU A 63 11.92 1.05 5.80
C LEU A 63 11.81 -0.43 6.11
N TYR A 64 11.35 -1.25 5.16
CA TYR A 64 11.35 -2.72 5.33
C TYR A 64 12.76 -3.27 5.54
N SER A 65 13.76 -2.78 4.81
CA SER A 65 15.14 -3.21 4.97
C SER A 65 15.74 -2.83 6.33
N LEU A 66 15.23 -1.76 6.94
CA LEU A 66 15.59 -1.32 8.30
C LEU A 66 14.77 -2.05 9.39
N GLY A 67 13.91 -3.00 9.00
CA GLY A 67 13.08 -3.76 9.93
C GLY A 67 11.77 -3.09 10.34
N PHE A 68 11.41 -1.97 9.71
CA PHE A 68 10.14 -1.29 9.93
C PHE A 68 9.10 -1.76 8.92
N ASP A 69 7.99 -2.30 9.40
CA ASP A 69 6.86 -2.70 8.56
C ASP A 69 5.76 -1.63 8.63
N PRO A 70 5.62 -0.79 7.58
CA PRO A 70 4.62 0.28 7.60
C PRO A 70 3.20 -0.23 7.81
N LEU A 71 2.86 -1.42 7.34
CA LEU A 71 1.53 -1.98 7.51
C LEU A 71 1.22 -2.39 8.95
N LYS A 72 2.23 -2.73 9.74
CA LYS A 72 2.05 -3.06 11.17
C LYS A 72 2.01 -1.83 12.06
N GLU A 73 2.78 -0.81 11.71
CA GLU A 73 3.01 0.36 12.57
C GLU A 73 2.06 1.53 12.27
N LEU A 74 1.54 1.61 11.04
CA LEU A 74 0.62 2.67 10.64
C LEU A 74 -0.84 2.19 10.73
N THR A 75 -1.77 3.14 10.79
CA THR A 75 -3.23 2.89 10.68
C THR A 75 -3.76 3.11 9.27
N PHE A 76 -2.89 3.42 8.34
CA PHE A 76 -3.21 3.65 6.94
C PHE A 76 -2.15 3.03 6.01
N VAL A 77 -2.57 2.67 4.81
CA VAL A 77 -1.64 2.32 3.73
C VAL A 77 -1.22 3.60 3.03
N PRO A 78 0.09 3.93 3.02
CA PRO A 78 0.57 5.18 2.45
C PRO A 78 0.28 5.32 0.96
N ARG A 79 0.25 6.57 0.50
CA ARG A 79 0.18 6.91 -0.93
C ARG A 79 1.29 6.20 -1.70
N ASN A 80 0.92 5.63 -2.85
CA ASN A 80 1.85 4.92 -3.75
C ASN A 80 2.60 3.75 -3.10
N PHE A 81 2.06 3.14 -2.06
CA PHE A 81 2.72 2.10 -1.26
C PHE A 81 3.31 0.96 -2.09
N LEU A 82 2.54 0.39 -3.04
CA LEU A 82 3.01 -0.64 -3.96
C LEU A 82 3.10 -0.16 -5.42
N SER A 83 3.00 1.14 -5.65
CA SER A 83 3.03 1.69 -7.01
C SER A 83 4.39 1.50 -7.67
N SER A 84 4.39 0.97 -8.89
CA SER A 84 5.58 0.86 -9.75
C SER A 84 6.74 0.04 -9.16
N GLN A 85 6.45 -1.03 -8.43
CA GLN A 85 7.48 -1.89 -7.87
C GLN A 85 7.99 -2.93 -8.87
N HIS A 86 9.29 -3.21 -8.83
CA HIS A 86 9.95 -4.13 -9.77
C HIS A 86 9.53 -5.61 -9.56
N TYR A 87 9.10 -5.98 -8.35
CA TYR A 87 8.59 -7.31 -8.00
C TYR A 87 7.47 -7.15 -6.97
N PRO A 88 6.29 -6.68 -7.39
CA PRO A 88 5.17 -6.53 -6.47
C PRO A 88 4.65 -7.89 -6.03
N PRO A 89 4.20 -8.01 -4.78
CA PRO A 89 3.47 -9.20 -4.36
C PRO A 89 2.17 -9.33 -5.17
N THR A 90 1.86 -10.55 -5.58
CA THR A 90 0.61 -10.84 -6.30
C THR A 90 -0.58 -11.00 -5.34
N TYR A 91 -0.30 -11.32 -4.08
CA TYR A 91 -1.28 -11.45 -3.00
C TYR A 91 -0.86 -10.58 -1.81
N VAL A 92 -1.79 -9.77 -1.29
CA VAL A 92 -1.54 -8.92 -0.12
C VAL A 92 -2.67 -9.08 0.89
N THR A 93 -2.31 -9.32 2.15
CA THR A 93 -3.22 -9.24 3.29
C THR A 93 -2.94 -7.96 4.08
N ILE A 94 -3.92 -7.07 4.14
CA ILE A 94 -3.81 -5.83 4.90
C ILE A 94 -4.16 -6.11 6.36
N PRO A 95 -3.29 -5.76 7.33
CA PRO A 95 -3.53 -6.00 8.75
C PRO A 95 -4.76 -5.28 9.31
N ASP A 96 -5.28 -5.76 10.46
CA ASP A 96 -6.51 -5.25 11.06
C ASP A 96 -6.39 -3.86 11.69
N ASN A 97 -5.17 -3.37 11.90
CA ASN A 97 -4.92 -1.99 12.35
C ASN A 97 -5.13 -0.94 11.26
N ILE A 98 -5.26 -1.34 9.99
CA ILE A 98 -5.43 -0.41 8.88
C ILE A 98 -6.91 -0.01 8.74
N GLU A 99 -7.16 1.29 8.78
CA GLU A 99 -8.47 1.90 8.62
C GLU A 99 -8.63 2.69 7.32
N TYR A 100 -7.52 2.96 6.62
CA TYR A 100 -7.49 3.88 5.48
C TYR A 100 -6.52 3.41 4.39
N LEU A 101 -6.97 3.49 3.12
CA LEU A 101 -6.10 3.35 1.93
C LEU A 101 -5.95 4.71 1.27
N ASP A 102 -4.72 5.22 1.19
CA ASP A 102 -4.41 6.52 0.60
C ASP A 102 -4.36 6.45 -0.94
N VAL A 103 -4.28 7.59 -1.58
CA VAL A 103 -4.26 7.75 -3.05
C VAL A 103 -3.20 6.86 -3.68
N ASN A 104 -3.57 6.15 -4.74
CA ASN A 104 -2.68 5.26 -5.51
C ASN A 104 -1.98 4.17 -4.68
N SER A 105 -2.45 3.82 -3.48
CA SER A 105 -1.74 2.91 -2.57
C SER A 105 -1.32 1.59 -3.23
N PHE A 106 -2.13 1.07 -4.15
CA PHE A 106 -1.87 -0.16 -4.92
C PHE A 106 -1.92 0.06 -6.44
N ALA A 107 -1.86 1.30 -6.90
CA ALA A 107 -1.93 1.61 -8.32
C ALA A 107 -0.74 1.03 -9.11
N ILE A 108 -0.98 0.66 -10.36
CA ILE A 108 0.05 0.19 -11.30
C ILE A 108 0.87 -0.95 -10.68
N SER A 109 0.17 -1.96 -10.13
CA SER A 109 0.78 -3.14 -9.51
C SER A 109 0.29 -4.43 -10.17
N ASP A 110 1.08 -5.50 -10.05
CA ASP A 110 0.73 -6.84 -10.54
C ASP A 110 -0.13 -7.64 -9.54
N LEU A 111 -0.78 -6.94 -8.64
CA LEU A 111 -1.65 -7.52 -7.62
C LEU A 111 -2.77 -8.34 -8.26
N THR A 112 -2.92 -9.59 -7.83
CA THR A 112 -4.01 -10.48 -8.28
C THR A 112 -5.12 -10.60 -7.25
N THR A 113 -4.76 -10.56 -5.97
CA THR A 113 -5.70 -10.66 -4.85
C THR A 113 -5.28 -9.77 -3.70
N ILE A 114 -6.24 -9.10 -3.09
CA ILE A 114 -6.04 -8.35 -1.85
C ILE A 114 -7.09 -8.71 -0.83
N SER A 115 -6.66 -8.91 0.42
CA SER A 115 -7.54 -9.12 1.57
C SER A 115 -7.54 -7.88 2.46
N LEU A 116 -8.70 -7.22 2.55
CA LEU A 116 -8.91 -5.97 3.28
C LEU A 116 -9.50 -6.24 4.67
N PRO A 117 -9.08 -5.48 5.71
CA PRO A 117 -9.55 -5.69 7.07
C PRO A 117 -10.98 -5.20 7.28
N ALA A 118 -11.69 -5.83 8.24
CA ALA A 118 -13.04 -5.41 8.64
C ALA A 118 -13.11 -4.00 9.24
N ASN A 119 -11.97 -3.49 9.76
CA ASN A 119 -11.85 -2.15 10.34
C ASN A 119 -11.65 -1.04 9.30
N LEU A 120 -11.54 -1.39 8.02
CA LEU A 120 -11.37 -0.40 6.96
C LEU A 120 -12.57 0.56 6.92
N ARG A 121 -12.28 1.86 6.89
CA ARG A 121 -13.29 2.94 6.90
C ARG A 121 -13.29 3.76 5.64
N TYR A 122 -12.15 3.84 4.95
CA TYR A 122 -11.99 4.76 3.84
C TYR A 122 -11.04 4.24 2.78
N ILE A 123 -11.42 4.42 1.51
CA ILE A 123 -10.57 4.13 0.34
C ILE A 123 -10.54 5.38 -0.53
N ASP A 124 -9.35 5.93 -0.76
CA ASP A 124 -9.16 7.12 -1.56
C ASP A 124 -9.15 6.81 -3.06
N ARG A 125 -9.14 7.88 -3.86
CA ARG A 125 -9.12 7.79 -5.33
C ARG A 125 -7.92 6.99 -5.82
N PHE A 126 -8.14 6.24 -6.88
CA PHE A 126 -7.09 5.50 -7.57
C PHE A 126 -6.35 4.47 -6.71
N ALA A 127 -6.88 4.09 -5.53
CA ALA A 127 -6.23 3.09 -4.68
C ALA A 127 -5.88 1.81 -5.45
N PHE A 128 -6.74 1.42 -6.41
CA PHE A 128 -6.55 0.28 -7.32
C PHE A 128 -6.58 0.71 -8.79
N TYR A 129 -5.93 1.82 -9.12
CA TYR A 129 -5.84 2.28 -10.50
C TYR A 129 -4.86 1.42 -11.29
N TYR A 130 -5.29 0.96 -12.47
CA TYR A 130 -4.46 0.20 -13.40
C TYR A 130 -3.73 -0.99 -12.74
N THR A 131 -4.49 -1.85 -12.08
CA THR A 131 -4.05 -3.17 -11.58
C THR A 131 -4.62 -4.25 -12.53
N PRO A 132 -3.99 -4.51 -13.67
CA PRO A 132 -4.59 -5.27 -14.77
C PRO A 132 -4.80 -6.75 -14.42
N HIS A 133 -4.10 -7.26 -13.43
CA HIS A 133 -4.18 -8.64 -12.99
C HIS A 133 -5.08 -8.85 -11.77
N LEU A 134 -5.65 -7.78 -11.20
CA LEU A 134 -6.51 -7.87 -10.02
C LEU A 134 -7.82 -8.61 -10.35
N GLN A 135 -8.02 -9.75 -9.72
CA GLN A 135 -9.17 -10.64 -9.91
C GLN A 135 -10.08 -10.69 -8.70
N SER A 136 -9.53 -10.50 -7.50
CA SER A 136 -10.26 -10.64 -6.26
C SER A 136 -9.92 -9.55 -5.25
N ILE A 137 -10.97 -8.94 -4.69
CA ILE A 137 -10.89 -8.13 -3.49
C ILE A 137 -11.75 -8.82 -2.42
N GLU A 138 -11.08 -9.30 -1.39
CA GLU A 138 -11.70 -9.91 -0.22
C GLU A 138 -11.82 -8.86 0.88
N PHE A 139 -12.98 -8.79 1.52
CA PHE A 139 -13.20 -7.94 2.68
C PHE A 139 -13.55 -8.81 3.88
N ARG A 140 -12.72 -8.81 4.90
CA ARG A 140 -12.88 -9.66 6.09
C ARG A 140 -14.03 -9.24 7.03
N GLY A 141 -14.81 -8.24 6.64
CA GLY A 141 -16.06 -7.83 7.28
C GLY A 141 -17.29 -8.37 6.55
N THR A 142 -18.47 -7.98 7.06
CA THR A 142 -19.77 -8.30 6.45
C THR A 142 -20.11 -7.34 5.30
N LYS A 143 -21.11 -7.71 4.50
CA LYS A 143 -21.66 -6.83 3.43
C LYS A 143 -22.13 -5.48 3.99
N GLU A 144 -22.74 -5.48 5.17
CA GLU A 144 -23.19 -4.25 5.81
C GLU A 144 -22.02 -3.37 6.28
N GLN A 145 -20.93 -3.97 6.75
CA GLN A 145 -19.70 -3.23 7.05
C GLN A 145 -19.08 -2.65 5.77
N TRP A 146 -19.01 -3.43 4.68
CA TRP A 146 -18.52 -2.95 3.40
C TRP A 146 -19.28 -1.74 2.85
N LYS A 147 -20.61 -1.73 3.00
CA LYS A 147 -21.44 -0.58 2.60
C LYS A 147 -21.08 0.70 3.34
N LYS A 148 -20.62 0.58 4.59
CA LYS A 148 -20.20 1.72 5.43
C LYS A 148 -18.81 2.22 5.10
N VAL A 149 -17.98 1.45 4.41
CA VAL A 149 -16.67 1.92 3.93
C VAL A 149 -16.90 3.05 2.94
N ARG A 150 -16.41 4.23 3.26
CA ARG A 150 -16.45 5.37 2.34
C ARG A 150 -15.44 5.16 1.21
N LYS A 151 -15.91 5.20 0.00
CA LYS A 151 -15.08 5.07 -1.21
C LYS A 151 -15.20 6.34 -2.02
N ILE A 152 -14.07 6.97 -2.32
CA ILE A 152 -14.03 8.14 -3.20
C ILE A 152 -14.28 7.65 -4.65
N PRO A 153 -14.96 8.41 -5.51
CA PRO A 153 -15.08 8.08 -6.92
C PRO A 153 -13.71 7.73 -7.53
N ASP A 154 -13.69 6.76 -8.43
CA ASP A 154 -12.46 6.24 -9.06
C ASP A 154 -11.49 5.52 -8.13
N TRP A 155 -11.90 5.10 -6.91
CA TRP A 155 -11.08 4.29 -6.02
C TRP A 155 -10.57 3.00 -6.69
N ILE A 156 -11.36 2.43 -7.60
CA ILE A 156 -11.00 1.35 -8.52
C ILE A 156 -11.35 1.81 -9.93
N SER A 157 -10.38 1.81 -10.85
CA SER A 157 -10.59 2.29 -12.21
C SER A 157 -9.55 1.72 -13.18
N GLY A 158 -9.74 1.96 -14.48
CA GLY A 158 -8.90 1.38 -15.52
C GLY A 158 -9.19 -0.12 -15.70
N ALA A 159 -8.15 -0.91 -16.03
CA ALA A 159 -8.30 -2.35 -16.30
C ALA A 159 -8.83 -3.15 -15.11
N SER A 160 -8.61 -2.67 -13.88
CA SER A 160 -9.05 -3.35 -12.65
C SER A 160 -10.56 -3.53 -12.57
N ILE A 161 -11.34 -2.54 -13.04
CA ILE A 161 -12.80 -2.54 -12.96
C ILE A 161 -13.44 -3.62 -13.85
N THR A 162 -12.74 -4.05 -14.88
CA THR A 162 -13.25 -5.07 -15.80
C THR A 162 -13.11 -6.48 -15.25
N ASN A 163 -12.14 -6.71 -14.39
CA ASN A 163 -11.81 -8.03 -13.85
C ASN A 163 -12.51 -8.32 -12.52
N VAL A 164 -12.58 -7.32 -11.63
CA VAL A 164 -13.24 -7.46 -10.33
C VAL A 164 -14.74 -7.18 -10.49
N LYS A 165 -15.57 -8.20 -10.39
CA LYS A 165 -17.03 -8.07 -10.49
C LYS A 165 -17.73 -7.92 -9.15
N ASN A 166 -17.11 -8.45 -8.10
CA ASN A 166 -17.70 -8.50 -6.77
C ASN A 166 -16.63 -8.31 -5.70
N ILE A 167 -17.02 -7.72 -4.59
CA ILE A 167 -16.27 -7.79 -3.34
C ILE A 167 -16.72 -9.03 -2.59
N ILE A 168 -15.76 -9.83 -2.14
CA ILE A 168 -16.02 -11.07 -1.38
C ILE A 168 -16.01 -10.72 0.11
N CYS A 169 -17.21 -10.70 0.73
CA CYS A 169 -17.36 -10.44 2.14
C CYS A 169 -17.53 -11.75 2.93
N LYS A 170 -17.38 -11.69 4.26
CA LYS A 170 -17.56 -12.84 5.16
C LYS A 170 -18.91 -13.54 5.01
N ASP A 171 -19.96 -12.79 4.69
CA ASP A 171 -21.35 -13.24 4.58
C ASP A 171 -21.90 -13.22 3.14
N GLY A 172 -21.03 -13.20 2.14
CA GLY A 172 -21.38 -13.28 0.73
C GLY A 172 -20.72 -12.22 -0.13
N LYS A 173 -21.30 -11.95 -1.30
CA LYS A 173 -20.71 -11.05 -2.31
C LYS A 173 -21.50 -9.74 -2.43
N VAL A 174 -20.78 -8.65 -2.67
CA VAL A 174 -21.34 -7.35 -3.04
C VAL A 174 -20.89 -7.05 -4.48
N LYS A 175 -21.83 -6.80 -5.37
CA LYS A 175 -21.51 -6.41 -6.74
C LYS A 175 -20.87 -5.03 -6.76
N LEU A 176 -19.82 -4.87 -7.56
CA LEU A 176 -19.20 -3.59 -7.90
C LEU A 176 -20.03 -2.81 -8.91
#